data_3dd18c215ad965e3ea2ce3f7e61f3001
#
_entry.id   3dd18c215ad965e3ea2ce3f7e61f3001
#
_cell.length_a   1.000
_cell.length_b   1.000
_cell.length_c   1.000
_cell.angle_alpha   90.00
_cell.angle_beta   90.00
_cell.angle_gamma   90.00
#
_symmetry.space_group_name_H-M   'P 1'
#
loop_
_entity.id
_entity.type
_entity.pdbx_description
1 polymer ?
#
loop_
_entity_poly.entity_id
_entity_poly.type
_entity_poly.pdbx_seq_one_letter_code
_entity_poly.pdbx_strand_id
1 'polypeptide(L)'
;MSVSAVEFATLLEQRISNYYSKLNIDQIGRVLSVGDGIARVFGLNKIQSGEMVEFASGVKGMALNLENDNVGIVCFGSDVTISQGDIVKRTGSIVDVPVGQGMLGRVVDGLGMPIDGKGALPNVTLRRVEIKAPGIIARQSVHEPMQTGLKAVDSLVPIGRGQRELIIGDRQTGKTAIAIDTIINQKGINATNDESKKLYCVYVAIGQKRSTVAQLVKVLADKGALEYTIIVAATASDPAPLQFLAPYSGCAMAEYFRDNGMHALIIYDDLSKQSVAYRQMSLLLRRPPGREAFPGDVFYVHSRLLERAAKMSDAAGAGSMTALPVVETQGGDVSAYIPTNVISITDGQIFLETELFFKGIRPAINVGLSVSRVGSAAQLKAMKQVSGSLKLELAQYREVAAFAQFGSDLDAATQYLLNRGARLTEVLKQGQFSPMPVERQVLIVFAATKGYLDKINIPDIGAFEAGLLKEVDLDLLKTIEEEKALSESTLQKLASFCAAYTAKFAAARQA
;
A
#
# COMPACT_ATOMS: atom_id res chain seq x y z
N MET A 1 4.37 -30.43 69.79
CA MET A 1 4.70 -31.52 68.83
C MET A 1 5.56 -30.92 67.77
N SER A 2 6.83 -31.26 67.73
CA SER A 2 7.75 -30.79 66.67
C SER A 2 7.57 -31.69 65.43
N VAL A 3 7.10 -31.12 64.36
CA VAL A 3 7.03 -31.82 63.03
C VAL A 3 8.46 -32.18 62.63
N SER A 4 8.71 -33.42 62.31
CA SER A 4 10.05 -33.85 61.89
C SER A 4 10.40 -33.22 60.54
N ALA A 5 11.68 -32.99 60.27
CA ALA A 5 12.15 -32.41 58.98
C ALA A 5 11.67 -33.22 57.76
N VAL A 6 11.49 -34.52 57.93
CA VAL A 6 10.99 -35.44 56.89
C VAL A 6 9.50 -35.20 56.63
N GLU A 7 8.68 -35.05 57.68
CA GLU A 7 7.25 -34.75 57.54
C GLU A 7 7.02 -33.37 56.92
N PHE A 8 7.87 -32.39 57.22
CA PHE A 8 7.81 -31.07 56.62
C PHE A 8 8.19 -31.10 55.13
N ALA A 9 9.23 -31.86 54.76
CA ALA A 9 9.61 -32.05 53.38
C ALA A 9 8.50 -32.75 52.58
N THR A 10 7.88 -33.79 53.11
CA THR A 10 6.76 -34.52 52.50
C THR A 10 5.51 -33.62 52.33
N LEU A 11 5.22 -32.81 53.33
CA LEU A 11 4.12 -31.81 53.26
C LEU A 11 4.41 -30.71 52.22
N LEU A 12 5.66 -30.27 52.10
CA LEU A 12 6.09 -29.33 51.07
C LEU A 12 5.98 -29.94 49.67
N GLU A 13 6.46 -31.15 49.47
CA GLU A 13 6.31 -31.89 48.20
C GLU A 13 4.84 -32.09 47.81
N GLN A 14 4.01 -32.51 48.76
CA GLN A 14 2.57 -32.65 48.52
C GLN A 14 1.89 -31.31 48.20
N ARG A 15 2.27 -30.22 48.88
CA ARG A 15 1.74 -28.90 48.55
C ARG A 15 2.21 -28.38 47.19
N ILE A 16 3.47 -28.59 46.85
CA ILE A 16 4.02 -28.23 45.55
C ILE A 16 3.35 -29.05 44.46
N SER A 17 3.26 -30.38 44.64
CA SER A 17 2.59 -31.27 43.67
C SER A 17 1.08 -30.94 43.53
N ASN A 18 0.36 -30.68 44.61
CA ASN A 18 -1.04 -30.25 44.56
C ASN A 18 -1.23 -28.82 43.98
N TYR A 19 -0.24 -27.94 44.13
CA TYR A 19 -0.25 -26.62 43.53
C TYR A 19 -0.10 -26.71 42.02
N TYR A 20 0.81 -27.56 41.52
CA TYR A 20 0.99 -27.82 40.09
C TYR A 20 -0.17 -28.60 39.46
N SER A 21 -0.82 -29.53 40.20
CA SER A 21 -1.98 -30.27 39.70
C SER A 21 -3.27 -29.44 39.62
N LYS A 22 -3.37 -28.36 40.38
CA LYS A 22 -4.53 -27.44 40.36
C LYS A 22 -4.45 -26.38 39.23
N LEU A 23 -3.26 -26.12 38.75
CA LEU A 23 -3.04 -25.25 37.59
C LEU A 23 -2.95 -26.11 36.35
N ASN A 24 -3.89 -25.95 35.42
CA ASN A 24 -3.77 -26.56 34.08
C ASN A 24 -2.69 -25.78 33.32
N ILE A 25 -1.40 -26.09 33.66
CA ILE A 25 -0.19 -25.39 33.15
C ILE A 25 -0.12 -25.40 31.64
N ASP A 26 -0.84 -26.30 30.98
CA ASP A 26 -0.94 -26.38 29.54
C ASP A 26 -1.76 -25.21 28.95
N GLN A 27 -2.71 -24.66 29.72
CA GLN A 27 -3.63 -23.60 29.26
C GLN A 27 -3.51 -22.28 30.01
N ILE A 28 -2.86 -22.30 31.17
CA ILE A 28 -2.72 -21.12 32.05
C ILE A 28 -1.23 -20.91 32.32
N GLY A 29 -0.79 -19.66 32.19
CA GLY A 29 0.55 -19.23 32.58
C GLY A 29 0.53 -18.13 33.63
N ARG A 30 1.71 -17.82 34.19
CA ARG A 30 1.93 -16.70 35.10
C ARG A 30 3.00 -15.76 34.57
N VAL A 31 2.75 -14.48 34.67
CA VAL A 31 3.70 -13.44 34.29
C VAL A 31 4.92 -13.49 35.19
N LEU A 32 6.09 -13.71 34.62
CA LEU A 32 7.39 -13.64 35.32
C LEU A 32 7.92 -12.21 35.38
N SER A 33 7.80 -11.51 34.27
CA SER A 33 8.21 -10.12 34.13
C SER A 33 7.44 -9.46 32.98
N VAL A 34 7.23 -8.15 33.07
CA VAL A 34 6.60 -7.35 32.02
C VAL A 34 7.35 -6.02 31.89
N GLY A 35 7.47 -5.51 30.68
CA GLY A 35 8.07 -4.23 30.39
C GLY A 35 8.20 -4.02 28.88
N ASP A 36 8.11 -2.77 28.46
CA ASP A 36 8.26 -2.35 27.06
C ASP A 36 7.29 -3.06 26.09
N GLY A 37 6.08 -3.42 26.57
CA GLY A 37 5.07 -4.13 25.77
C GLY A 37 5.34 -5.62 25.59
N ILE A 38 6.28 -6.20 26.34
CA ILE A 38 6.58 -7.63 26.34
C ILE A 38 6.38 -8.22 27.74
N ALA A 39 5.67 -9.33 27.79
CA ALA A 39 5.53 -10.16 28.98
C ALA A 39 6.27 -11.49 28.79
N ARG A 40 7.03 -11.89 29.79
CA ARG A 40 7.56 -13.25 29.90
C ARG A 40 6.68 -14.05 30.83
N VAL A 41 6.23 -15.18 30.36
CA VAL A 41 5.22 -15.99 31.06
C VAL A 41 5.75 -17.40 31.27
N PHE A 42 5.64 -17.88 32.47
CA PHE A 42 5.92 -19.28 32.84
C PHE A 42 4.65 -20.12 32.61
N GLY A 43 4.80 -21.35 32.16
CA GLY A 43 3.70 -22.24 31.81
C GLY A 43 3.32 -22.13 30.32
N LEU A 44 2.06 -22.36 29.98
CA LEU A 44 1.56 -22.36 28.61
C LEU A 44 2.30 -23.39 27.72
N ASN A 45 2.60 -24.58 28.26
CA ASN A 45 3.51 -25.57 27.62
C ASN A 45 3.06 -26.04 26.24
N LYS A 46 1.77 -25.93 25.91
CA LYS A 46 1.21 -26.33 24.61
C LYS A 46 0.91 -25.14 23.69
N ILE A 47 1.37 -23.92 24.02
CA ILE A 47 1.11 -22.74 23.20
C ILE A 47 1.87 -22.83 21.88
N GLN A 48 1.29 -22.32 20.82
CA GLN A 48 1.89 -22.22 19.51
C GLN A 48 2.41 -20.80 19.26
N SER A 49 3.43 -20.67 18.44
CA SER A 49 3.86 -19.35 17.96
C SER A 49 2.75 -18.69 17.14
N GLY A 50 2.45 -17.41 17.43
CA GLY A 50 1.32 -16.69 16.82
C GLY A 50 -0.02 -16.90 17.52
N GLU A 51 -0.08 -17.73 18.56
CA GLU A 51 -1.31 -17.93 19.32
C GLU A 51 -1.62 -16.75 20.25
N MET A 52 -2.89 -16.38 20.30
CA MET A 52 -3.40 -15.33 21.18
C MET A 52 -3.51 -15.78 22.62
N VAL A 53 -3.20 -14.87 23.51
CA VAL A 53 -3.42 -15.01 24.95
C VAL A 53 -4.19 -13.83 25.50
N GLU A 54 -4.83 -14.01 26.65
CA GLU A 54 -5.54 -12.98 27.37
C GLU A 54 -5.01 -12.90 28.81
N PHE A 55 -4.58 -11.70 29.19
CA PHE A 55 -4.15 -11.38 30.55
C PHE A 55 -5.35 -11.15 31.46
N ALA A 56 -5.16 -11.31 32.79
CA ALA A 56 -6.21 -11.05 33.75
C ALA A 56 -6.79 -9.63 33.71
N SER A 57 -6.01 -8.66 33.21
CA SER A 57 -6.41 -7.28 32.96
C SER A 57 -7.31 -7.10 31.72
N GLY A 58 -7.57 -8.16 30.94
CA GLY A 58 -8.29 -8.10 29.66
C GLY A 58 -7.41 -7.67 28.46
N VAL A 59 -6.13 -7.35 28.70
CA VAL A 59 -5.19 -7.07 27.61
C VAL A 59 -4.93 -8.35 26.82
N LYS A 60 -4.97 -8.26 25.50
CA LYS A 60 -4.62 -9.37 24.61
C LYS A 60 -3.13 -9.33 24.26
N GLY A 61 -2.54 -10.49 24.01
CA GLY A 61 -1.17 -10.63 23.56
C GLY A 61 -1.00 -11.77 22.58
N MET A 62 0.16 -11.87 21.99
CA MET A 62 0.53 -12.94 21.06
C MET A 62 1.86 -13.56 21.45
N ALA A 63 1.91 -14.89 21.49
CA ALA A 63 3.15 -15.63 21.74
C ALA A 63 4.05 -15.56 20.51
N LEU A 64 5.28 -15.07 20.70
CA LEU A 64 6.26 -14.97 19.60
C LEU A 64 7.53 -15.78 19.85
N ASN A 65 7.96 -15.88 21.10
CA ASN A 65 9.18 -16.58 21.46
C ASN A 65 8.84 -17.73 22.41
N LEU A 66 9.15 -18.95 21.99
CA LEU A 66 8.92 -20.16 22.78
C LEU A 66 10.27 -20.64 23.29
N GLU A 67 10.54 -20.47 24.59
CA GLU A 67 11.73 -20.93 25.27
C GLU A 67 11.39 -22.12 26.17
N ASN A 68 12.40 -22.86 26.62
CA ASN A 68 12.16 -24.04 27.46
C ASN A 68 11.44 -23.72 28.79
N ASP A 69 11.77 -22.57 29.38
CA ASP A 69 11.29 -22.19 30.71
C ASP A 69 10.27 -21.08 30.70
N ASN A 70 10.09 -20.38 29.57
CA ASN A 70 9.18 -19.26 29.47
C ASN A 70 8.71 -19.02 28.03
N VAL A 71 7.62 -18.25 27.91
CA VAL A 71 7.06 -17.79 26.64
C VAL A 71 7.16 -16.29 26.57
N GLY A 72 7.78 -15.76 25.53
CA GLY A 72 7.82 -14.34 25.24
C GLY A 72 6.54 -13.92 24.50
N ILE A 73 5.75 -13.08 25.14
CA ILE A 73 4.45 -12.60 24.65
C ILE A 73 4.54 -11.11 24.38
N VAL A 74 4.08 -10.68 23.19
CA VAL A 74 3.93 -9.26 22.86
C VAL A 74 2.51 -8.81 23.22
N CYS A 75 2.38 -7.67 23.90
CA CYS A 75 1.11 -7.15 24.37
C CYS A 75 0.51 -6.19 23.33
N PHE A 76 -0.76 -6.35 23.01
CA PHE A 76 -1.49 -5.47 22.07
C PHE A 76 -2.12 -4.24 22.76
N GLY A 77 -1.88 -4.04 24.02
CA GLY A 77 -2.36 -2.92 24.81
C GLY A 77 -1.31 -2.38 25.77
N SER A 78 -1.75 -1.51 26.70
CA SER A 78 -0.86 -0.98 27.73
C SER A 78 -0.43 -2.11 28.69
N ASP A 79 0.87 -2.26 28.83
CA ASP A 79 1.49 -3.19 29.78
C ASP A 79 1.46 -2.71 31.22
N VAL A 80 1.13 -1.43 31.45
CA VAL A 80 1.00 -0.83 32.79
C VAL A 80 -0.03 -1.55 33.68
N THR A 81 -1.05 -2.15 33.07
CA THR A 81 -2.12 -2.89 33.77
C THR A 81 -1.78 -4.35 34.03
N ILE A 82 -0.60 -4.81 33.60
CA ILE A 82 -0.15 -6.19 33.79
C ILE A 82 0.92 -6.21 34.87
N SER A 83 0.73 -7.08 35.88
CA SER A 83 1.65 -7.22 36.99
C SER A 83 2.35 -8.57 36.99
N GLN A 84 3.53 -8.62 37.64
CA GLN A 84 4.21 -9.88 37.89
C GLN A 84 3.32 -10.80 38.73
N GLY A 85 3.20 -12.08 38.34
CA GLY A 85 2.34 -13.06 38.99
C GLY A 85 0.93 -13.15 38.44
N ASP A 86 0.52 -12.22 37.54
CA ASP A 86 -0.80 -12.26 36.90
C ASP A 86 -1.00 -13.54 36.10
N ILE A 87 -2.26 -13.95 36.00
CA ILE A 87 -2.66 -15.13 35.26
C ILE A 87 -2.83 -14.74 33.76
N VAL A 88 -2.28 -15.58 32.91
CA VAL A 88 -2.43 -15.49 31.45
C VAL A 88 -3.11 -16.75 30.94
N LYS A 89 -4.15 -16.61 30.14
CA LYS A 89 -4.91 -17.71 29.56
C LYS A 89 -4.67 -17.81 28.06
N ARG A 90 -4.51 -19.02 27.54
CA ARG A 90 -4.54 -19.29 26.11
C ARG A 90 -5.96 -19.07 25.58
N THR A 91 -6.07 -18.50 24.40
CA THR A 91 -7.36 -18.44 23.70
C THR A 91 -7.58 -19.68 22.81
N GLY A 92 -6.53 -20.45 22.51
CA GLY A 92 -6.57 -21.58 21.60
C GLY A 92 -6.73 -21.17 20.12
N SER A 93 -6.73 -19.87 19.82
CA SER A 93 -6.83 -19.33 18.48
C SER A 93 -5.57 -18.57 18.09
N ILE A 94 -5.20 -18.67 16.83
CA ILE A 94 -4.23 -17.76 16.22
C ILE A 94 -4.93 -16.42 16.00
N VAL A 95 -4.19 -15.34 15.85
CA VAL A 95 -4.76 -13.99 15.66
C VAL A 95 -5.77 -13.99 14.51
N ASP A 96 -7.01 -13.68 14.82
CA ASP A 96 -8.13 -13.56 13.90
C ASP A 96 -8.61 -12.11 13.85
N VAL A 97 -9.07 -11.66 12.68
CA VAL A 97 -9.63 -10.31 12.48
C VAL A 97 -10.98 -10.40 11.77
N PRO A 98 -11.90 -9.45 12.04
CA PRO A 98 -13.15 -9.36 11.31
C PRO A 98 -12.89 -8.99 9.84
N VAL A 99 -13.59 -9.67 8.95
CA VAL A 99 -13.57 -9.41 7.50
C VAL A 99 -15.00 -9.43 6.96
N GLY A 100 -15.23 -8.75 5.86
CA GLY A 100 -16.54 -8.73 5.20
C GLY A 100 -16.90 -7.35 4.66
N GLN A 101 -18.01 -7.27 3.96
CA GLN A 101 -18.52 -6.02 3.39
C GLN A 101 -18.91 -5.00 4.48
N GLY A 102 -19.28 -5.46 5.68
CA GLY A 102 -19.57 -4.58 6.82
C GLY A 102 -18.37 -3.78 7.34
N MET A 103 -17.17 -4.08 6.85
CA MET A 103 -15.96 -3.30 7.13
C MET A 103 -15.82 -2.04 6.26
N LEU A 104 -16.54 -1.97 5.14
CA LEU A 104 -16.46 -0.82 4.21
C LEU A 104 -16.95 0.47 4.88
N GLY A 105 -16.23 1.55 4.67
CA GLY A 105 -16.53 2.85 5.29
C GLY A 105 -16.11 2.97 6.76
N ARG A 106 -15.41 1.97 7.30
CA ARG A 106 -15.02 1.92 8.70
C ARG A 106 -13.51 2.18 8.90
N VAL A 107 -13.20 2.71 10.07
CA VAL A 107 -11.82 2.88 10.56
C VAL A 107 -11.63 1.95 11.74
N VAL A 108 -10.64 1.06 11.64
CA VAL A 108 -10.37 0.02 12.64
C VAL A 108 -8.90 0.05 13.07
N ASP A 109 -8.61 -0.54 14.20
CA ASP A 109 -7.25 -0.73 14.69
C ASP A 109 -6.55 -1.96 14.05
N GLY A 110 -5.33 -2.27 14.50
CA GLY A 110 -4.55 -3.41 14.03
C GLY A 110 -5.17 -4.79 14.32
N LEU A 111 -6.13 -4.88 15.23
CA LEU A 111 -6.91 -6.09 15.53
C LEU A 111 -8.28 -6.10 14.83
N GLY A 112 -8.58 -5.09 14.02
CA GLY A 112 -9.87 -4.94 13.36
C GLY A 112 -11.01 -4.41 14.25
N MET A 113 -10.69 -3.89 15.44
CA MET A 113 -11.69 -3.27 16.30
C MET A 113 -12.03 -1.86 15.82
N PRO A 114 -13.31 -1.47 15.75
CA PRO A 114 -13.70 -0.15 15.27
C PRO A 114 -13.25 0.96 16.21
N ILE A 115 -12.63 2.01 15.66
CA ILE A 115 -12.14 3.18 16.38
C ILE A 115 -12.81 4.49 15.90
N ASP A 116 -13.78 4.37 14.99
CA ASP A 116 -14.47 5.49 14.34
C ASP A 116 -15.72 5.99 15.09
N GLY A 117 -16.04 5.38 16.24
CA GLY A 117 -17.22 5.74 17.03
C GLY A 117 -18.57 5.36 16.42
N LYS A 118 -18.60 4.62 15.30
CA LYS A 118 -19.83 4.21 14.61
C LYS A 118 -20.46 2.91 15.14
N GLY A 119 -20.01 2.41 16.30
CA GLY A 119 -20.53 1.18 16.92
C GLY A 119 -19.99 -0.11 16.29
N ALA A 120 -20.64 -1.23 16.62
CA ALA A 120 -20.21 -2.57 16.20
C ALA A 120 -20.23 -2.75 14.67
N LEU A 121 -19.39 -3.68 14.20
CA LEU A 121 -19.30 -4.02 12.77
C LEU A 121 -20.43 -4.99 12.39
N PRO A 122 -21.30 -4.65 11.42
CA PRO A 122 -22.34 -5.55 10.95
C PRO A 122 -21.78 -6.58 9.96
N ASN A 123 -22.37 -7.77 9.91
CA ASN A 123 -22.12 -8.77 8.86
C ASN A 123 -20.64 -9.05 8.60
N VAL A 124 -19.88 -9.31 9.67
CA VAL A 124 -18.46 -9.69 9.60
C VAL A 124 -18.26 -11.14 10.01
N THR A 125 -17.25 -11.77 9.43
CA THR A 125 -16.76 -13.10 9.83
C THR A 125 -15.32 -12.97 10.31
N LEU A 126 -14.89 -13.87 11.19
CA LEU A 126 -13.50 -13.90 11.64
C LEU A 126 -12.64 -14.68 10.66
N ARG A 127 -11.48 -14.12 10.32
CA ARG A 127 -10.49 -14.74 9.44
C ARG A 127 -9.12 -14.67 10.07
N ARG A 128 -8.35 -15.75 9.96
CA ARG A 128 -6.95 -15.78 10.40
C ARG A 128 -6.13 -14.72 9.68
N VAL A 129 -5.30 -14.04 10.43
CA VAL A 129 -4.41 -12.98 9.91
C VAL A 129 -3.25 -13.58 9.14
N GLU A 130 -2.65 -14.65 9.64
CA GLU A 130 -1.56 -15.35 8.98
C GLU A 130 -2.05 -16.54 8.16
N ILE A 131 -2.19 -16.33 6.86
CA ILE A 131 -2.57 -17.35 5.88
C ILE A 131 -1.45 -17.44 4.85
N LYS A 132 -1.22 -18.64 4.32
CA LYS A 132 -0.27 -18.85 3.21
C LYS A 132 -0.78 -18.14 1.95
N ALA A 133 0.15 -17.56 1.19
CA ALA A 133 -0.13 -17.00 -0.12
C ALA A 133 -0.74 -18.06 -1.06
N PRO A 134 -1.59 -17.66 -2.03
CA PRO A 134 -2.11 -18.56 -3.04
C PRO A 134 -1.00 -19.32 -3.77
N GLY A 135 -1.20 -20.62 -4.02
CA GLY A 135 -0.27 -21.43 -4.79
C GLY A 135 -0.20 -21.05 -6.27
N ILE A 136 0.78 -21.59 -6.99
CA ILE A 136 1.04 -21.26 -8.41
C ILE A 136 -0.18 -21.58 -9.29
N ILE A 137 -0.83 -22.72 -9.09
CA ILE A 137 -1.97 -23.18 -9.89
C ILE A 137 -3.21 -22.26 -9.73
N ALA A 138 -3.37 -21.68 -8.55
CA ALA A 138 -4.48 -20.77 -8.25
C ALA A 138 -4.30 -19.36 -8.82
N ARG A 139 -3.13 -19.04 -9.40
CA ARG A 139 -2.81 -17.72 -9.95
C ARG A 139 -2.91 -17.72 -11.47
N GLN A 140 -3.15 -16.54 -12.03
CA GLN A 140 -2.96 -16.28 -13.46
C GLN A 140 -2.12 -15.01 -13.65
N SER A 141 -1.61 -14.84 -14.87
CA SER A 141 -0.83 -13.66 -15.24
C SER A 141 -1.65 -12.38 -15.12
N VAL A 142 -1.03 -11.32 -14.66
CA VAL A 142 -1.64 -9.98 -14.59
C VAL A 142 -1.82 -9.43 -16.02
N HIS A 143 -3.05 -9.14 -16.40
CA HIS A 143 -3.40 -8.63 -17.75
C HIS A 143 -4.50 -7.55 -17.73
N GLU A 144 -5.19 -7.37 -16.60
CA GLU A 144 -6.22 -6.35 -16.46
C GLU A 144 -5.62 -5.07 -15.86
N PRO A 145 -5.88 -3.88 -16.47
CA PRO A 145 -5.38 -2.63 -15.94
C PRO A 145 -6.06 -2.25 -14.63
N MET A 146 -5.27 -1.68 -13.71
CA MET A 146 -5.73 -0.98 -12.53
C MET A 146 -5.40 0.52 -12.71
N GLN A 147 -6.43 1.32 -12.98
CA GLN A 147 -6.28 2.73 -13.28
C GLN A 147 -6.01 3.54 -12.01
N THR A 148 -4.92 4.29 -11.97
CA THR A 148 -4.58 5.16 -10.84
C THR A 148 -5.19 6.56 -10.95
N GLY A 149 -5.55 6.96 -12.17
CA GLY A 149 -6.00 8.31 -12.45
C GLY A 149 -4.88 9.34 -12.55
N LEU A 150 -3.62 8.90 -12.49
CA LEU A 150 -2.44 9.74 -12.60
C LEU A 150 -1.83 9.58 -13.98
N LYS A 151 -1.75 10.66 -14.76
CA LYS A 151 -1.20 10.66 -16.12
C LYS A 151 0.18 10.02 -16.20
N ALA A 152 1.07 10.38 -15.25
CA ALA A 152 2.44 9.88 -15.22
C ALA A 152 2.51 8.38 -14.90
N VAL A 153 1.65 7.86 -14.01
CA VAL A 153 1.63 6.44 -13.64
C VAL A 153 1.02 5.61 -14.76
N ASP A 154 -0.21 5.93 -15.16
CA ASP A 154 -0.99 5.15 -16.12
C ASP A 154 -0.33 5.11 -17.52
N SER A 155 0.48 6.15 -17.88
CA SER A 155 1.19 6.19 -19.17
C SER A 155 2.59 5.56 -19.12
N LEU A 156 3.35 5.71 -18.04
CA LEU A 156 4.77 5.35 -17.97
C LEU A 156 5.07 4.09 -17.16
N VAL A 157 4.30 3.85 -16.07
CA VAL A 157 4.48 2.76 -15.12
C VAL A 157 3.13 2.12 -14.81
N PRO A 158 2.44 1.54 -15.82
CA PRO A 158 1.09 1.03 -15.64
C PRO A 158 1.05 -0.12 -14.64
N ILE A 159 -0.01 -0.15 -13.84
CA ILE A 159 -0.25 -1.13 -12.80
C ILE A 159 -1.43 -2.02 -13.21
N GLY A 160 -1.28 -3.32 -13.01
CA GLY A 160 -2.33 -4.30 -13.27
C GLY A 160 -3.02 -4.82 -12.01
N ARG A 161 -4.23 -5.34 -12.15
CA ARG A 161 -4.98 -5.97 -11.07
C ARG A 161 -4.29 -7.26 -10.62
N GLY A 162 -3.85 -7.28 -9.37
CA GLY A 162 -3.08 -8.39 -8.80
C GLY A 162 -1.56 -8.17 -8.79
N GLN A 163 -1.08 -7.04 -9.28
CA GLN A 163 0.33 -6.65 -9.26
C GLN A 163 0.73 -6.05 -7.90
N ARG A 164 2.02 -6.17 -7.59
CA ARG A 164 2.66 -5.50 -6.43
C ARG A 164 3.56 -4.40 -6.96
N GLU A 165 3.17 -3.16 -6.80
CA GLU A 165 3.95 -2.01 -7.26
C GLU A 165 4.39 -1.17 -6.08
N LEU A 166 5.71 -1.03 -5.89
CA LEU A 166 6.30 -0.29 -4.78
C LEU A 166 6.24 1.21 -5.05
N ILE A 167 5.82 1.99 -4.07
CA ILE A 167 5.96 3.45 -4.07
C ILE A 167 7.11 3.79 -3.11
N ILE A 168 8.21 4.31 -3.64
CA ILE A 168 9.43 4.54 -2.88
C ILE A 168 9.96 5.97 -3.06
N GLY A 169 10.49 6.56 -1.99
CA GLY A 169 11.09 7.90 -2.02
C GLY A 169 11.22 8.50 -0.61
N ASP A 170 11.85 9.65 -0.52
CA ASP A 170 12.06 10.36 0.74
C ASP A 170 10.76 10.88 1.37
N ARG A 171 10.87 11.40 2.58
CA ARG A 171 9.73 12.04 3.27
C ARG A 171 9.17 13.19 2.43
N GLN A 172 7.85 13.33 2.47
CA GLN A 172 7.10 14.44 1.84
C GLN A 172 7.26 14.54 0.31
N THR A 173 7.68 13.49 -0.37
CA THR A 173 7.78 13.46 -1.85
C THR A 173 6.45 13.19 -2.56
N GLY A 174 5.38 12.95 -1.81
CA GLY A 174 4.04 12.72 -2.37
C GLY A 174 3.63 11.25 -2.47
N LYS A 175 4.32 10.31 -1.79
CA LYS A 175 3.98 8.87 -1.79
C LYS A 175 2.51 8.62 -1.42
N THR A 176 2.08 9.16 -0.29
CA THR A 176 0.70 9.05 0.20
C THR A 176 -0.31 9.68 -0.75
N ALA A 177 0.05 10.78 -1.44
CA ALA A 177 -0.84 11.43 -2.40
C ALA A 177 -1.16 10.52 -3.59
N ILE A 178 -0.17 9.81 -4.15
CA ILE A 178 -0.38 8.83 -5.22
C ILE A 178 -1.34 7.73 -4.76
N ALA A 179 -1.16 7.22 -3.55
CA ALA A 179 -2.01 6.19 -2.97
C ALA A 179 -3.47 6.67 -2.82
N ILE A 180 -3.66 7.89 -2.29
CA ILE A 180 -5.00 8.49 -2.11
C ILE A 180 -5.67 8.76 -3.46
N ASP A 181 -4.94 9.33 -4.43
CA ASP A 181 -5.47 9.58 -5.78
C ASP A 181 -5.92 8.28 -6.45
N THR A 182 -5.16 7.20 -6.28
CA THR A 182 -5.54 5.88 -6.77
C THR A 182 -6.86 5.39 -6.17
N ILE A 183 -7.08 5.59 -4.86
CA ILE A 183 -8.36 5.24 -4.21
C ILE A 183 -9.50 6.11 -4.75
N ILE A 184 -9.30 7.42 -4.83
CA ILE A 184 -10.34 8.37 -5.29
C ILE A 184 -10.75 8.07 -6.73
N ASN A 185 -9.81 7.66 -7.58
CA ASN A 185 -10.07 7.33 -8.98
C ASN A 185 -11.04 6.15 -9.14
N GLN A 186 -11.15 5.26 -8.17
CA GLN A 186 -12.06 4.11 -8.25
C GLN A 186 -13.53 4.47 -8.09
N LYS A 187 -13.86 5.73 -7.72
CA LYS A 187 -15.23 6.17 -7.49
C LYS A 187 -16.15 5.92 -8.69
N GLY A 188 -15.69 6.26 -9.89
CA GLY A 188 -16.49 6.07 -11.12
C GLY A 188 -16.82 4.60 -11.38
N ILE A 189 -15.83 3.73 -11.26
CA ILE A 189 -16.00 2.28 -11.46
C ILE A 189 -16.88 1.67 -10.38
N ASN A 190 -16.69 2.09 -9.12
CA ASN A 190 -17.49 1.58 -7.99
C ASN A 190 -18.93 2.09 -7.98
N ALA A 191 -19.23 3.18 -8.68
CA ALA A 191 -20.59 3.65 -8.88
C ALA A 191 -21.39 2.85 -9.92
N THR A 192 -20.72 2.01 -10.69
CA THR A 192 -21.39 1.11 -11.66
C THR A 192 -22.08 -0.07 -10.94
N ASN A 193 -23.08 -0.65 -11.58
CA ASN A 193 -23.76 -1.86 -11.05
C ASN A 193 -23.01 -3.16 -11.37
N ASP A 194 -21.85 -3.08 -12.02
CA ASP A 194 -21.07 -4.24 -12.43
C ASP A 194 -20.07 -4.62 -11.33
N GLU A 195 -20.44 -5.58 -10.49
CA GLU A 195 -19.59 -6.07 -9.39
C GLU A 195 -18.24 -6.61 -9.88
N SER A 196 -18.17 -7.14 -11.10
CA SER A 196 -16.94 -7.68 -11.67
C SER A 196 -15.87 -6.62 -11.98
N LYS A 197 -16.26 -5.34 -12.01
CA LYS A 197 -15.35 -4.21 -12.28
C LYS A 197 -14.97 -3.44 -11.02
N LYS A 198 -15.79 -3.52 -9.96
CA LYS A 198 -15.56 -2.78 -8.72
C LYS A 198 -14.21 -3.11 -8.11
N LEU A 199 -13.62 -2.12 -7.45
CA LEU A 199 -12.35 -2.25 -6.74
C LEU A 199 -12.51 -1.74 -5.32
N TYR A 200 -12.50 -2.67 -4.36
CA TYR A 200 -12.57 -2.34 -2.94
C TYR A 200 -11.19 -2.00 -2.41
N CYS A 201 -11.10 -0.98 -1.59
CA CYS A 201 -9.82 -0.45 -1.14
C CYS A 201 -9.60 -0.73 0.35
N VAL A 202 -8.36 -1.07 0.69
CA VAL A 202 -7.90 -1.17 2.08
C VAL A 202 -6.67 -0.29 2.23
N TYR A 203 -6.74 0.69 3.12
CA TYR A 203 -5.61 1.55 3.43
C TYR A 203 -5.10 1.23 4.83
N VAL A 204 -3.84 0.83 4.91
CA VAL A 204 -3.19 0.49 6.19
C VAL A 204 -2.23 1.61 6.57
N ALA A 205 -2.60 2.40 7.58
CA ALA A 205 -1.77 3.45 8.16
C ALA A 205 -0.88 2.86 9.26
N ILE A 206 0.43 2.82 9.03
CA ILE A 206 1.40 2.20 9.94
C ILE A 206 2.29 3.27 10.55
N GLY A 207 2.26 3.43 11.87
CA GLY A 207 3.11 4.37 12.59
C GLY A 207 2.94 5.84 12.17
N GLN A 208 1.80 6.20 11.60
CA GLN A 208 1.49 7.58 11.23
C GLN A 208 0.93 8.36 12.43
N LYS A 209 1.01 9.69 12.36
CA LYS A 209 0.39 10.57 13.36
C LYS A 209 -1.14 10.46 13.27
N ARG A 210 -1.83 10.48 14.41
CA ARG A 210 -3.31 10.46 14.46
C ARG A 210 -3.94 11.59 13.62
N SER A 211 -3.35 12.78 13.64
CA SER A 211 -3.80 13.91 12.82
C SER A 211 -3.73 13.65 11.32
N THR A 212 -2.69 12.96 10.87
CA THR A 212 -2.53 12.57 9.44
C THR A 212 -3.60 11.56 9.04
N VAL A 213 -3.86 10.57 9.88
CA VAL A 213 -4.94 9.59 9.64
C VAL A 213 -6.31 10.27 9.62
N ALA A 214 -6.56 11.20 10.54
CA ALA A 214 -7.82 11.95 10.57
C ALA A 214 -8.02 12.80 9.30
N GLN A 215 -6.96 13.45 8.80
CA GLN A 215 -7.00 14.18 7.53
C GLN A 215 -7.27 13.25 6.34
N LEU A 216 -6.64 12.09 6.31
CA LEU A 216 -6.88 11.07 5.28
C LEU A 216 -8.35 10.64 5.26
N VAL A 217 -8.91 10.28 6.42
CA VAL A 217 -10.32 9.89 6.56
C VAL A 217 -11.24 11.00 6.04
N LYS A 218 -10.95 12.25 6.41
CA LYS A 218 -11.72 13.41 5.94
C LYS A 218 -11.64 13.58 4.42
N VAL A 219 -10.44 13.52 3.82
CA VAL A 219 -10.27 13.65 2.37
C VAL A 219 -11.04 12.56 1.62
N LEU A 220 -10.96 11.30 2.07
CA LEU A 220 -11.69 10.20 1.45
C LEU A 220 -13.21 10.35 1.63
N ALA A 221 -13.67 10.83 2.77
CA ALA A 221 -15.09 11.11 3.01
C ALA A 221 -15.60 12.26 2.11
N ASP A 222 -14.88 13.38 2.06
CA ASP A 222 -15.25 14.55 1.24
C ASP A 222 -15.31 14.21 -0.26
N LYS A 223 -14.44 13.28 -0.72
CA LYS A 223 -14.44 12.79 -2.10
C LYS A 223 -15.44 11.64 -2.35
N GLY A 224 -16.11 11.14 -1.30
CA GLY A 224 -17.03 10.00 -1.39
C GLY A 224 -16.32 8.66 -1.68
N ALA A 225 -15.04 8.57 -1.35
CA ALA A 225 -14.23 7.37 -1.55
C ALA A 225 -14.17 6.49 -0.30
N LEU A 226 -14.62 6.99 0.85
CA LEU A 226 -14.62 6.22 2.08
C LEU A 226 -15.62 5.04 2.03
N GLU A 227 -16.72 5.17 1.29
CA GLU A 227 -17.80 4.15 1.21
C GLU A 227 -17.32 2.78 0.75
N TYR A 228 -16.29 2.73 -0.11
CA TYR A 228 -15.69 1.49 -0.60
C TYR A 228 -14.27 1.25 -0.05
N THR A 229 -13.90 1.96 1.02
CA THR A 229 -12.56 1.88 1.60
C THR A 229 -12.62 1.46 3.06
N ILE A 230 -11.75 0.53 3.45
CA ILE A 230 -11.47 0.15 4.83
C ILE A 230 -10.17 0.83 5.24
N ILE A 231 -10.14 1.48 6.42
CA ILE A 231 -8.93 2.08 6.96
C ILE A 231 -8.51 1.30 8.19
N VAL A 232 -7.32 0.71 8.15
CA VAL A 232 -6.68 0.04 9.29
C VAL A 232 -5.61 0.96 9.83
N ALA A 233 -5.77 1.44 11.05
CA ALA A 233 -4.87 2.43 11.64
C ALA A 233 -4.13 1.84 12.86
N ALA A 234 -2.81 1.74 12.74
CA ALA A 234 -1.89 1.54 13.85
C ALA A 234 -0.96 2.75 13.91
N THR A 235 -1.34 3.72 14.75
CA THR A 235 -0.69 5.03 14.81
C THR A 235 0.65 4.98 15.53
N ALA A 236 1.44 6.05 15.45
CA ALA A 236 2.74 6.14 16.12
C ALA A 236 2.65 6.08 17.66
N SER A 237 1.47 6.30 18.23
CA SER A 237 1.22 6.17 19.68
C SER A 237 0.78 4.78 20.10
N ASP A 238 0.50 3.90 19.14
CA ASP A 238 0.09 2.53 19.44
C ASP A 238 1.32 1.63 19.65
N PRO A 239 1.21 0.56 20.44
CA PRO A 239 2.31 -0.36 20.68
C PRO A 239 2.89 -0.95 19.41
N ALA A 240 4.21 -1.20 19.38
CA ALA A 240 4.90 -1.78 18.24
C ALA A 240 4.25 -3.09 17.71
N PRO A 241 3.74 -4.01 18.55
CA PRO A 241 3.03 -5.20 18.07
C PRO A 241 1.81 -4.90 17.20
N LEU A 242 1.04 -3.85 17.50
CA LEU A 242 -0.10 -3.44 16.65
C LEU A 242 0.37 -2.87 15.31
N GLN A 243 1.45 -2.09 15.31
CA GLN A 243 2.03 -1.56 14.06
C GLN A 243 2.59 -2.69 13.18
N PHE A 244 3.15 -3.73 13.79
CA PHE A 244 3.61 -4.93 13.08
C PHE A 244 2.44 -5.72 12.49
N LEU A 245 1.36 -5.90 13.25
CA LEU A 245 0.23 -6.74 12.88
C LEU A 245 -0.69 -6.08 11.84
N ALA A 246 -0.88 -4.76 11.90
CA ALA A 246 -1.84 -4.03 11.07
C ALA A 246 -1.75 -4.33 9.55
N PRO A 247 -0.58 -4.45 8.91
CA PRO A 247 -0.48 -4.84 7.51
C PRO A 247 -1.07 -6.21 7.22
N TYR A 248 -0.84 -7.17 8.10
CA TYR A 248 -1.40 -8.52 7.96
C TYR A 248 -2.91 -8.55 8.15
N SER A 249 -3.41 -7.77 9.11
CA SER A 249 -4.85 -7.60 9.34
C SER A 249 -5.55 -6.98 8.13
N GLY A 250 -5.00 -5.88 7.60
CA GLY A 250 -5.48 -5.26 6.36
C GLY A 250 -5.43 -6.22 5.17
N CYS A 251 -4.36 -7.02 5.08
CA CYS A 251 -4.22 -8.05 4.05
C CYS A 251 -5.34 -9.09 4.13
N ALA A 252 -5.66 -9.59 5.33
CA ALA A 252 -6.75 -10.55 5.53
C ALA A 252 -8.12 -9.95 5.15
N MET A 253 -8.34 -8.65 5.41
CA MET A 253 -9.55 -7.93 4.99
C MET A 253 -9.63 -7.80 3.46
N ALA A 254 -8.53 -7.48 2.79
CA ALA A 254 -8.48 -7.38 1.33
C ALA A 254 -8.63 -8.75 0.64
N GLU A 255 -8.07 -9.80 1.23
CA GLU A 255 -8.21 -11.17 0.73
C GLU A 255 -9.65 -11.67 0.76
N TYR A 256 -10.48 -11.19 1.67
CA TYR A 256 -11.91 -11.51 1.66
C TYR A 256 -12.53 -11.19 0.30
N PHE A 257 -12.26 -10.02 -0.24
CA PHE A 257 -12.78 -9.63 -1.56
C PHE A 257 -12.17 -10.47 -2.68
N ARG A 258 -10.84 -10.63 -2.69
CA ARG A 258 -10.15 -11.45 -3.68
C ARG A 258 -10.69 -12.88 -3.76
N ASP A 259 -10.85 -13.53 -2.61
CA ASP A 259 -11.24 -14.95 -2.53
C ASP A 259 -12.73 -15.16 -2.82
N ASN A 260 -13.54 -14.11 -2.81
CA ASN A 260 -14.94 -14.10 -3.23
C ASN A 260 -15.14 -13.61 -4.68
N GLY A 261 -14.11 -13.64 -5.51
CA GLY A 261 -14.20 -13.26 -6.93
C GLY A 261 -14.27 -11.77 -7.20
N MET A 262 -14.05 -10.94 -6.17
CA MET A 262 -14.02 -9.48 -6.29
C MET A 262 -12.59 -8.97 -6.44
N HIS A 263 -12.43 -7.65 -6.63
CA HIS A 263 -11.12 -7.05 -6.73
C HIS A 263 -10.85 -6.14 -5.55
N ALA A 264 -9.63 -6.24 -5.02
CA ALA A 264 -9.16 -5.40 -3.91
C ALA A 264 -7.88 -4.65 -4.28
N LEU A 265 -7.75 -3.45 -3.73
CA LEU A 265 -6.52 -2.67 -3.69
C LEU A 265 -6.11 -2.53 -2.24
N ILE A 266 -4.88 -2.91 -1.90
CA ILE A 266 -4.34 -2.67 -0.57
C ILE A 266 -3.12 -1.76 -0.62
N ILE A 267 -3.08 -0.78 0.26
CA ILE A 267 -2.00 0.18 0.41
C ILE A 267 -1.38 0.02 1.79
N TYR A 268 -0.06 -0.15 1.85
CA TYR A 268 0.68 -0.25 3.12
C TYR A 268 1.53 1.01 3.31
N ASP A 269 1.07 1.95 4.09
CA ASP A 269 1.74 3.25 4.30
C ASP A 269 2.19 3.41 5.77
N ASP A 270 3.45 3.06 6.15
CA ASP A 270 4.51 2.50 5.29
C ASP A 270 5.17 1.24 5.91
N LEU A 271 5.75 0.41 5.07
CA LEU A 271 6.44 -0.81 5.48
C LEU A 271 7.78 -0.54 6.21
N SER A 272 8.37 0.63 6.02
CA SER A 272 9.58 1.02 6.77
C SER A 272 9.29 1.09 8.26
N LYS A 273 8.14 1.65 8.65
CA LYS A 273 7.71 1.71 10.06
C LYS A 273 7.30 0.35 10.60
N GLN A 274 6.67 -0.51 9.79
CA GLN A 274 6.45 -1.90 10.17
C GLN A 274 7.78 -2.59 10.52
N SER A 275 8.80 -2.40 9.69
CA SER A 275 10.13 -2.97 9.90
C SER A 275 10.77 -2.47 11.19
N VAL A 276 10.63 -1.18 11.49
CA VAL A 276 11.12 -0.59 12.75
C VAL A 276 10.40 -1.19 13.95
N ALA A 277 9.08 -1.34 13.89
CA ALA A 277 8.29 -1.98 14.93
C ALA A 277 8.73 -3.45 15.16
N TYR A 278 8.95 -4.19 14.06
CA TYR A 278 9.43 -5.56 14.14
C TYR A 278 10.84 -5.67 14.71
N ARG A 279 11.74 -4.74 14.35
CA ARG A 279 13.09 -4.62 14.94
C ARG A 279 13.01 -4.39 16.43
N GLN A 280 12.17 -3.44 16.88
CA GLN A 280 11.98 -3.13 18.29
C GLN A 280 11.53 -4.37 19.07
N MET A 281 10.48 -5.07 18.62
CA MET A 281 9.99 -6.28 19.26
C MET A 281 11.06 -7.39 19.30
N SER A 282 11.80 -7.58 18.23
CA SER A 282 12.82 -8.62 18.12
C SER A 282 13.98 -8.38 19.08
N LEU A 283 14.43 -7.13 19.21
CA LEU A 283 15.48 -6.76 20.17
C LEU A 283 15.03 -6.93 21.63
N LEU A 284 13.79 -6.56 21.94
CA LEU A 284 13.22 -6.76 23.28
C LEU A 284 13.04 -8.24 23.62
N LEU A 285 12.74 -9.07 22.63
CA LEU A 285 12.71 -10.54 22.75
C LEU A 285 14.12 -11.17 22.74
N ARG A 286 15.20 -10.36 22.70
CA ARG A 286 16.60 -10.79 22.68
C ARG A 286 16.96 -11.67 21.48
N ARG A 287 16.27 -11.50 20.34
CA ARG A 287 16.68 -12.12 19.09
C ARG A 287 17.95 -11.45 18.57
N PRO A 288 18.92 -12.22 18.03
CA PRO A 288 20.17 -11.64 17.56
C PRO A 288 19.93 -10.67 16.38
N PRO A 289 20.49 -9.45 16.42
CA PRO A 289 20.35 -8.51 15.33
C PRO A 289 21.23 -8.86 14.15
N GLY A 290 20.77 -8.57 12.94
CA GLY A 290 21.53 -8.64 11.68
C GLY A 290 21.90 -7.25 11.16
N ARG A 291 21.86 -7.09 9.83
CA ARG A 291 22.18 -5.82 9.14
C ARG A 291 21.25 -4.71 9.61
N GLU A 292 21.78 -3.53 9.91
CA GLU A 292 21.08 -2.36 10.43
C GLU A 292 20.22 -2.66 11.69
N ALA A 293 20.68 -3.64 12.48
CA ALA A 293 20.00 -4.15 13.66
C ALA A 293 18.60 -4.78 13.39
N PHE A 294 18.24 -5.04 12.14
CA PHE A 294 17.05 -5.81 11.82
C PHE A 294 17.27 -7.30 12.08
N PRO A 295 16.21 -8.05 12.48
CA PRO A 295 16.31 -9.51 12.58
C PRO A 295 16.48 -10.13 11.19
N GLY A 296 17.13 -11.31 11.14
CA GLY A 296 17.48 -11.96 9.88
C GLY A 296 16.27 -12.38 9.02
N ASP A 297 15.10 -12.48 9.62
CA ASP A 297 13.85 -12.90 8.97
C ASP A 297 12.98 -11.71 8.47
N VAL A 298 13.46 -10.46 8.51
CA VAL A 298 12.69 -9.30 8.07
C VAL A 298 12.31 -9.39 6.58
N PHE A 299 13.15 -9.99 5.74
CA PHE A 299 12.80 -10.28 4.35
C PHE A 299 11.56 -11.19 4.26
N TYR A 300 11.52 -12.22 5.08
CA TYR A 300 10.39 -13.15 5.13
C TYR A 300 9.10 -12.47 5.63
N VAL A 301 9.20 -11.52 6.56
CA VAL A 301 8.05 -10.69 7.01
C VAL A 301 7.38 -10.01 5.82
N HIS A 302 8.15 -9.32 4.97
CA HIS A 302 7.59 -8.63 3.81
C HIS A 302 7.20 -9.57 2.68
N SER A 303 7.99 -10.62 2.40
CA SER A 303 7.69 -11.53 1.31
C SER A 303 6.40 -12.31 1.55
N ARG A 304 6.18 -12.85 2.76
CA ARG A 304 4.93 -13.55 3.09
C ARG A 304 3.69 -12.65 3.09
N LEU A 305 3.87 -11.34 3.33
CA LEU A 305 2.80 -10.35 3.22
C LEU A 305 2.48 -10.03 1.76
N LEU A 306 3.49 -9.65 0.98
CA LEU A 306 3.32 -9.16 -0.38
C LEU A 306 2.99 -10.27 -1.38
N GLU A 307 3.47 -11.51 -1.15
CA GLU A 307 3.11 -12.66 -1.98
C GLU A 307 1.62 -13.05 -1.90
N ARG A 308 0.90 -12.56 -0.93
CA ARG A 308 -0.56 -12.73 -0.83
C ARG A 308 -1.32 -11.92 -1.87
N ALA A 309 -0.73 -10.84 -2.40
CA ALA A 309 -1.28 -10.09 -3.53
C ALA A 309 -1.09 -10.89 -4.82
N ALA A 310 -2.18 -11.15 -5.52
CA ALA A 310 -2.18 -11.94 -6.74
C ALA A 310 -3.47 -11.71 -7.56
N LYS A 311 -3.41 -12.03 -8.85
CA LYS A 311 -4.57 -12.27 -9.71
C LYS A 311 -4.91 -13.76 -9.65
N MET A 312 -6.12 -14.09 -9.26
CA MET A 312 -6.59 -15.46 -9.17
C MET A 312 -7.02 -15.99 -10.56
N SER A 313 -6.83 -17.28 -10.76
CA SER A 313 -7.31 -17.96 -11.96
C SER A 313 -8.83 -18.00 -12.00
N ASP A 314 -9.42 -18.23 -13.19
CA ASP A 314 -10.88 -18.32 -13.36
C ASP A 314 -11.46 -19.46 -12.52
N ALA A 315 -10.75 -20.58 -12.42
CA ALA A 315 -11.12 -21.70 -11.55
C ALA A 315 -11.14 -21.36 -10.05
N ALA A 316 -10.37 -20.34 -9.65
CA ALA A 316 -10.30 -19.83 -8.28
C ALA A 316 -11.14 -18.55 -8.06
N GLY A 317 -12.07 -18.27 -8.97
CA GLY A 317 -13.03 -17.16 -8.85
C GLY A 317 -12.61 -15.86 -9.53
N ALA A 318 -11.49 -15.82 -10.26
CA ALA A 318 -11.00 -14.67 -11.04
C ALA A 318 -10.78 -13.34 -10.26
N GLY A 319 -10.87 -13.37 -8.94
CA GLY A 319 -10.61 -12.20 -8.09
C GLY A 319 -9.17 -11.71 -8.14
N SER A 320 -8.90 -10.54 -7.61
CA SER A 320 -7.54 -10.01 -7.53
C SER A 320 -7.31 -9.18 -6.27
N MET A 321 -6.07 -9.14 -5.82
CA MET A 321 -5.61 -8.20 -4.81
C MET A 321 -4.34 -7.53 -5.31
N THR A 322 -4.42 -6.23 -5.56
CA THR A 322 -3.29 -5.38 -5.97
C THR A 322 -2.68 -4.74 -4.74
N ALA A 323 -1.37 -4.77 -4.61
CA ALA A 323 -0.68 -4.19 -3.46
C ALA A 323 0.17 -2.99 -3.88
N LEU A 324 0.02 -1.88 -3.16
CA LEU A 324 0.86 -0.70 -3.24
C LEU A 324 1.60 -0.51 -1.90
N PRO A 325 2.70 -1.25 -1.66
CA PRO A 325 3.55 -0.97 -0.52
C PRO A 325 4.25 0.38 -0.69
N VAL A 326 4.34 1.11 0.42
CA VAL A 326 5.10 2.36 0.50
C VAL A 326 6.35 2.12 1.33
N VAL A 327 7.49 2.58 0.84
CA VAL A 327 8.78 2.54 1.55
C VAL A 327 9.39 3.92 1.57
N GLU A 328 9.92 4.31 2.73
CA GLU A 328 10.61 5.57 2.90
C GLU A 328 12.12 5.37 2.74
N THR A 329 12.74 6.23 1.92
CA THR A 329 14.19 6.34 1.81
C THR A 329 14.70 7.52 2.62
N GLN A 330 16.00 7.57 2.84
CA GLN A 330 16.71 8.69 3.43
C GLN A 330 17.75 9.19 2.43
N GLY A 331 17.61 10.44 1.97
CA GLY A 331 18.50 11.02 0.97
C GLY A 331 18.51 10.30 -0.38
N GLY A 332 17.39 9.67 -0.75
CA GLY A 332 17.28 8.91 -2.01
C GLY A 332 18.03 7.57 -2.03
N ASP A 333 18.55 7.10 -0.88
CA ASP A 333 19.31 5.84 -0.82
C ASP A 333 18.40 4.63 -0.94
N VAL A 334 18.36 4.03 -2.12
CA VAL A 334 17.65 2.77 -2.42
C VAL A 334 18.48 1.53 -2.08
N SER A 335 19.77 1.68 -1.74
CA SER A 335 20.66 0.57 -1.40
C SER A 335 20.56 0.11 0.06
N ALA A 336 19.82 0.86 0.89
CA ALA A 336 19.52 0.50 2.27
C ALA A 336 18.79 -0.86 2.36
N TYR A 337 18.84 -1.48 3.53
CA TYR A 337 18.41 -2.88 3.70
C TYR A 337 16.93 -3.10 3.40
N ILE A 338 16.03 -2.29 3.93
CA ILE A 338 14.58 -2.44 3.71
C ILE A 338 14.18 -2.11 2.26
N PRO A 339 14.62 -0.99 1.65
CA PRO A 339 14.36 -0.70 0.24
C PRO A 339 14.76 -1.85 -0.70
N THR A 340 15.98 -2.36 -0.59
CA THR A 340 16.47 -3.45 -1.46
C THR A 340 15.65 -4.71 -1.32
N ASN A 341 15.24 -5.06 -0.09
CA ASN A 341 14.39 -6.23 0.15
C ASN A 341 13.02 -6.07 -0.53
N VAL A 342 12.36 -4.93 -0.35
CA VAL A 342 11.00 -4.73 -0.90
C VAL A 342 11.03 -4.60 -2.43
N ILE A 343 12.06 -3.93 -3.02
CA ILE A 343 12.24 -3.86 -4.47
C ILE A 343 12.37 -5.27 -5.08
N SER A 344 13.06 -6.19 -4.40
CA SER A 344 13.24 -7.57 -4.89
C SER A 344 11.96 -8.39 -4.85
N ILE A 345 11.05 -8.11 -3.91
CA ILE A 345 9.78 -8.84 -3.72
C ILE A 345 8.70 -8.31 -4.69
N THR A 346 8.74 -7.03 -5.04
CA THR A 346 7.70 -6.37 -5.84
C THR A 346 7.88 -6.56 -7.34
N ASP A 347 6.81 -6.33 -8.10
CA ASP A 347 6.76 -6.46 -9.56
C ASP A 347 7.12 -5.15 -10.28
N GLY A 348 7.74 -4.24 -9.58
CA GLY A 348 8.18 -2.94 -10.04
C GLY A 348 8.14 -1.88 -8.95
N GLN A 349 8.55 -0.66 -9.31
CA GLN A 349 8.58 0.46 -8.38
C GLN A 349 8.31 1.80 -9.07
N ILE A 350 7.61 2.68 -8.37
CA ILE A 350 7.45 4.10 -8.65
C ILE A 350 8.41 4.84 -7.73
N PHE A 351 9.49 5.37 -8.30
CA PHE A 351 10.51 6.11 -7.55
C PHE A 351 10.19 7.60 -7.54
N LEU A 352 10.04 8.18 -6.35
CA LEU A 352 9.80 9.61 -6.16
C LEU A 352 11.09 10.31 -5.71
N GLU A 353 11.44 11.33 -6.45
CA GLU A 353 12.69 12.07 -6.26
C GLU A 353 12.44 13.45 -5.62
N THR A 354 13.19 13.75 -4.57
CA THR A 354 13.07 15.00 -3.80
C THR A 354 13.40 16.22 -4.67
N GLU A 355 14.39 16.10 -5.53
CA GLU A 355 14.80 17.19 -6.43
C GLU A 355 13.68 17.59 -7.40
N LEU A 356 13.00 16.62 -8.00
CA LEU A 356 11.86 16.86 -8.88
C LEU A 356 10.70 17.53 -8.12
N PHE A 357 10.45 17.09 -6.90
CA PHE A 357 9.40 17.66 -6.06
C PHE A 357 9.63 19.15 -5.76
N PHE A 358 10.87 19.53 -5.42
CA PHE A 358 11.22 20.91 -5.17
C PHE A 358 11.26 21.77 -6.44
N LYS A 359 11.56 21.17 -7.60
CA LYS A 359 11.41 21.84 -8.91
C LYS A 359 9.94 22.03 -9.34
N GLY A 360 8.97 21.63 -8.50
CA GLY A 360 7.53 21.78 -8.79
C GLY A 360 7.00 20.74 -9.78
N ILE A 361 7.73 19.67 -10.08
CA ILE A 361 7.26 18.53 -10.87
C ILE A 361 6.51 17.60 -9.93
N ARG A 362 5.18 17.56 -10.05
CA ARG A 362 4.31 16.77 -9.18
C ARG A 362 3.26 16.05 -10.03
N PRO A 363 3.19 14.69 -9.91
CA PRO A 363 3.98 13.81 -9.03
C PRO A 363 5.46 13.78 -9.42
N ALA A 364 6.34 13.67 -8.41
CA ALA A 364 7.80 13.75 -8.56
C ALA A 364 8.43 12.43 -9.03
N ILE A 365 7.83 11.79 -10.03
CA ILE A 365 8.20 10.45 -10.52
C ILE A 365 9.48 10.54 -11.34
N ASN A 366 10.50 9.81 -10.91
CA ASN A 366 11.69 9.59 -11.72
C ASN A 366 11.43 8.50 -12.75
N VAL A 367 11.28 8.89 -14.02
CA VAL A 367 10.94 7.99 -15.14
C VAL A 367 12.02 6.94 -15.40
N GLY A 368 13.29 7.27 -15.16
CA GLY A 368 14.41 6.36 -15.39
C GLY A 368 14.52 5.23 -14.36
N LEU A 369 14.21 5.52 -13.08
CA LEU A 369 14.27 4.56 -11.99
C LEU A 369 12.94 3.83 -11.74
N SER A 370 11.84 4.34 -12.31
CA SER A 370 10.53 3.74 -12.18
C SER A 370 10.28 2.68 -13.25
N VAL A 371 9.87 1.50 -12.82
CA VAL A 371 9.71 0.32 -13.69
C VAL A 371 8.47 -0.46 -13.27
N SER A 372 7.64 -0.83 -14.22
CA SER A 372 6.61 -1.87 -14.05
C SER A 372 7.06 -3.13 -14.81
N ARG A 373 7.19 -4.26 -14.12
CA ARG A 373 7.57 -5.54 -14.75
C ARG A 373 6.41 -6.14 -15.57
N VAL A 374 5.19 -5.81 -15.25
CA VAL A 374 4.00 -6.20 -16.03
C VAL A 374 3.89 -5.31 -17.27
N GLY A 375 4.16 -4.02 -17.11
CA GLY A 375 4.28 -3.06 -18.21
C GLY A 375 3.01 -2.98 -19.06
N SER A 376 3.19 -2.96 -20.37
CA SER A 376 2.09 -2.75 -21.34
C SER A 376 1.04 -3.86 -21.37
N ALA A 377 1.26 -5.02 -20.74
CA ALA A 377 0.24 -6.06 -20.58
C ALA A 377 -0.90 -5.61 -19.66
N ALA A 378 -0.59 -4.73 -18.70
CA ALA A 378 -1.55 -4.12 -17.78
C ALA A 378 -2.06 -2.74 -18.24
N GLN A 379 -1.86 -2.38 -19.49
CA GLN A 379 -2.25 -1.07 -20.03
C GLN A 379 -3.40 -1.21 -21.02
N LEU A 380 -4.34 -0.27 -20.99
CA LEU A 380 -5.37 -0.19 -22.03
C LEU A 380 -4.74 0.02 -23.40
N LYS A 381 -5.27 -0.65 -24.43
CA LYS A 381 -4.74 -0.53 -25.80
C LYS A 381 -4.71 0.93 -26.27
N ALA A 382 -5.74 1.72 -25.96
CA ALA A 382 -5.78 3.14 -26.29
C ALA A 382 -4.60 3.92 -25.67
N MET A 383 -4.33 3.71 -24.38
CA MET A 383 -3.20 4.36 -23.70
C MET A 383 -1.86 3.87 -24.28
N LYS A 384 -1.71 2.57 -24.53
CA LYS A 384 -0.51 2.00 -25.15
C LYS A 384 -0.19 2.62 -26.53
N GLN A 385 -1.24 2.86 -27.35
CA GLN A 385 -1.08 3.47 -28.68
C GLN A 385 -0.57 4.91 -28.62
N VAL A 386 -0.93 5.67 -27.57
CA VAL A 386 -0.55 7.08 -27.44
C VAL A 386 0.71 7.30 -26.61
N SER A 387 1.00 6.43 -25.64
CA SER A 387 2.14 6.59 -24.71
C SER A 387 3.40 5.83 -25.12
N GLY A 388 3.36 5.08 -26.24
CA GLY A 388 4.45 4.15 -26.60
C GLY A 388 5.83 4.79 -26.76
N SER A 389 5.92 6.02 -27.28
CA SER A 389 7.18 6.77 -27.41
C SER A 389 7.53 7.62 -26.19
N LEU A 390 6.55 7.91 -25.31
CA LEU A 390 6.68 8.90 -24.24
C LEU A 390 7.85 8.62 -23.29
N LYS A 391 8.01 7.37 -22.88
CA LYS A 391 9.09 6.98 -21.95
C LYS A 391 10.47 7.19 -22.58
N LEU A 392 10.63 6.87 -23.87
CA LEU A 392 11.89 7.07 -24.59
C LEU A 392 12.20 8.55 -24.78
N GLU A 393 11.20 9.35 -25.17
CA GLU A 393 11.37 10.81 -25.34
C GLU A 393 11.77 11.50 -24.04
N LEU A 394 11.16 11.11 -22.90
CA LEU A 394 11.52 11.64 -21.59
C LEU A 394 12.90 11.16 -21.13
N ALA A 395 13.32 9.94 -21.44
CA ALA A 395 14.67 9.46 -21.13
C ALA A 395 15.72 10.25 -21.92
N GLN A 396 15.53 10.44 -23.22
CA GLN A 396 16.40 11.27 -24.07
C GLN A 396 16.46 12.72 -23.57
N TYR A 397 15.32 13.31 -23.22
CA TYR A 397 15.27 14.64 -22.64
C TYR A 397 16.15 14.77 -21.39
N ARG A 398 16.08 13.79 -20.48
CA ARG A 398 16.86 13.83 -19.23
C ARG A 398 18.36 13.76 -19.46
N GLU A 399 18.79 12.90 -20.39
CA GLU A 399 20.20 12.81 -20.77
C GLU A 399 20.70 14.13 -21.35
N VAL A 400 19.96 14.69 -22.30
CA VAL A 400 20.33 15.96 -22.95
C VAL A 400 20.24 17.13 -21.98
N ALA A 401 19.24 17.18 -21.09
CA ALA A 401 19.10 18.24 -20.09
C ALA A 401 20.27 18.27 -19.09
N ALA A 402 20.84 17.11 -18.75
CA ALA A 402 22.01 17.03 -17.90
C ALA A 402 23.26 17.63 -18.58
N PHE A 403 23.43 17.39 -19.88
CA PHE A 403 24.55 17.98 -20.67
C PHE A 403 24.34 19.46 -20.97
N ALA A 404 23.10 19.89 -21.22
CA ALA A 404 22.78 21.27 -21.56
C ALA A 404 23.12 22.29 -20.45
N GLN A 405 23.25 21.84 -19.20
CA GLN A 405 23.70 22.70 -18.09
C GLN A 405 25.16 23.15 -18.21
N PHE A 406 25.96 22.44 -19.02
CA PHE A 406 27.39 22.67 -19.15
C PHE A 406 27.81 23.25 -20.52
N GLY A 407 26.90 23.32 -21.51
CA GLY A 407 27.19 23.75 -22.89
C GLY A 407 26.45 25.02 -23.29
N SER A 408 27.17 25.99 -23.92
CA SER A 408 26.57 27.24 -24.38
C SER A 408 25.98 27.17 -25.79
N ASP A 409 26.49 26.27 -26.64
CA ASP A 409 26.05 26.14 -28.04
C ASP A 409 25.42 24.77 -28.27
N LEU A 410 24.06 24.75 -28.34
CA LEU A 410 23.29 23.56 -28.62
C LEU A 410 22.84 23.59 -30.08
N ASP A 411 22.99 22.46 -30.77
CA ASP A 411 22.45 22.30 -32.10
C ASP A 411 20.92 22.31 -32.12
N ALA A 412 20.31 22.58 -33.29
CA ALA A 412 18.88 22.72 -33.44
C ALA A 412 18.10 21.45 -33.04
N ALA A 413 18.67 20.25 -33.26
CA ALA A 413 18.05 18.98 -32.87
C ALA A 413 18.01 18.81 -31.38
N THR A 414 19.09 19.12 -30.68
CA THR A 414 19.18 19.10 -29.22
C THR A 414 18.22 20.12 -28.59
N GLN A 415 18.13 21.32 -29.15
CA GLN A 415 17.18 22.34 -28.70
C GLN A 415 15.71 21.90 -28.88
N TYR A 416 15.39 21.22 -29.98
CA TYR A 416 14.07 20.64 -30.20
C TYR A 416 13.74 19.58 -29.13
N LEU A 417 14.66 18.65 -28.85
CA LEU A 417 14.50 17.62 -27.81
C LEU A 417 14.27 18.24 -26.42
N LEU A 418 15.03 19.26 -26.06
CA LEU A 418 14.86 19.98 -24.79
C LEU A 418 13.49 20.65 -24.70
N ASN A 419 13.10 21.37 -25.73
CA ASN A 419 11.82 22.07 -25.79
C ASN A 419 10.63 21.11 -25.72
N ARG A 420 10.72 19.98 -26.44
CA ARG A 420 9.68 18.95 -26.44
C ARG A 420 9.61 18.23 -25.10
N GLY A 421 10.73 17.80 -24.54
CA GLY A 421 10.79 17.11 -23.26
C GLY A 421 10.31 17.94 -22.08
N ALA A 422 10.61 19.26 -22.09
CA ALA A 422 10.09 20.19 -21.10
C ALA A 422 8.56 20.27 -21.15
N ARG A 423 7.95 20.32 -22.35
CA ARG A 423 6.50 20.31 -22.50
C ARG A 423 5.87 19.00 -22.07
N LEU A 424 6.45 17.87 -22.46
CA LEU A 424 5.99 16.55 -22.01
C LEU A 424 6.03 16.42 -20.48
N THR A 425 7.08 16.94 -19.84
CA THR A 425 7.19 16.97 -18.37
C THR A 425 6.10 17.84 -17.76
N GLU A 426 5.77 18.98 -18.35
CA GLU A 426 4.72 19.88 -17.88
C GLU A 426 3.32 19.24 -17.97
N VAL A 427 3.03 18.56 -19.10
CA VAL A 427 1.76 17.84 -19.30
C VAL A 427 1.54 16.75 -18.26
N LEU A 428 2.60 16.08 -17.83
CA LEU A 428 2.49 15.01 -16.82
C LEU A 428 2.25 15.50 -15.41
N LYS A 429 2.37 16.82 -15.16
CA LYS A 429 2.02 17.39 -13.85
C LYS A 429 0.53 17.26 -13.60
N GLN A 430 0.20 17.02 -12.33
CA GLN A 430 -1.19 16.86 -11.88
C GLN A 430 -1.32 17.31 -10.42
N GLY A 431 -2.40 17.98 -10.10
CA GLY A 431 -2.71 18.41 -8.74
C GLY A 431 -3.04 17.22 -7.84
N GLN A 432 -2.82 17.38 -6.54
CA GLN A 432 -3.21 16.37 -5.54
C GLN A 432 -4.74 16.24 -5.45
N PHE A 433 -5.20 15.03 -5.20
CA PHE A 433 -6.62 14.69 -5.03
C PHE A 433 -7.50 15.06 -6.23
N SER A 434 -6.89 14.99 -7.41
CA SER A 434 -7.52 15.30 -8.69
C SER A 434 -7.19 14.23 -9.73
N PRO A 435 -7.55 12.96 -9.48
CA PRO A 435 -7.34 11.90 -10.45
C PRO A 435 -8.20 12.15 -11.70
N MET A 436 -7.71 11.69 -12.83
CA MET A 436 -8.34 11.91 -14.13
C MET A 436 -8.74 10.58 -14.77
N PRO A 437 -9.97 10.45 -15.29
CA PRO A 437 -10.39 9.26 -16.03
C PRO A 437 -9.51 9.02 -17.26
N VAL A 438 -9.35 7.74 -17.62
CA VAL A 438 -8.37 7.30 -18.62
C VAL A 438 -8.62 7.84 -20.03
N GLU A 439 -9.87 8.00 -20.45
CA GLU A 439 -10.26 8.56 -21.73
C GLU A 439 -9.77 10.02 -21.90
N ARG A 440 -9.79 10.79 -20.80
CA ARG A 440 -9.26 12.16 -20.76
C ARG A 440 -7.73 12.16 -20.77
N GLN A 441 -7.11 11.23 -20.05
CA GLN A 441 -5.65 11.05 -20.06
C GLN A 441 -5.16 10.71 -21.48
N VAL A 442 -5.86 9.81 -22.19
CA VAL A 442 -5.54 9.41 -23.57
C VAL A 442 -5.57 10.61 -24.50
N LEU A 443 -6.57 11.48 -24.40
CA LEU A 443 -6.67 12.71 -25.21
C LEU A 443 -5.46 13.64 -24.98
N ILE A 444 -5.11 13.89 -23.72
CA ILE A 444 -4.01 14.79 -23.35
C ILE A 444 -2.68 14.22 -23.79
N VAL A 445 -2.42 12.93 -23.52
CA VAL A 445 -1.19 12.27 -23.92
C VAL A 445 -1.08 12.20 -25.45
N PHE A 446 -2.19 11.97 -26.15
CA PHE A 446 -2.23 12.04 -27.62
C PHE A 446 -1.82 13.42 -28.13
N ALA A 447 -2.42 14.50 -27.58
CA ALA A 447 -2.07 15.86 -27.98
C ALA A 447 -0.59 16.17 -27.75
N ALA A 448 -0.03 15.70 -26.62
CA ALA A 448 1.37 15.90 -26.27
C ALA A 448 2.32 15.11 -27.18
N THR A 449 2.09 13.82 -27.38
CA THR A 449 2.98 12.94 -28.17
C THR A 449 2.93 13.21 -29.68
N LYS A 450 1.79 13.70 -30.18
CA LYS A 450 1.64 14.06 -31.61
C LYS A 450 2.13 15.48 -31.96
N GLY A 451 2.71 16.22 -30.99
CA GLY A 451 3.35 17.51 -31.25
C GLY A 451 2.40 18.71 -31.28
N TYR A 452 1.13 18.56 -30.91
CA TYR A 452 0.19 19.69 -30.90
C TYR A 452 0.58 20.78 -29.88
N LEU A 453 1.43 20.45 -28.89
CA LEU A 453 1.93 21.37 -27.87
C LEU A 453 3.25 22.08 -28.24
N ASP A 454 3.90 21.69 -29.37
CA ASP A 454 5.24 22.18 -29.70
C ASP A 454 5.31 23.71 -29.89
N LYS A 455 4.20 24.33 -30.29
CA LYS A 455 4.08 25.79 -30.47
C LYS A 455 3.52 26.53 -29.25
N ILE A 456 3.16 25.83 -28.17
CA ILE A 456 2.55 26.42 -26.97
C ILE A 456 3.66 26.71 -25.93
N ASN A 457 3.60 27.86 -25.29
CA ASN A 457 4.52 28.20 -24.23
C ASN A 457 4.29 27.31 -22.99
N ILE A 458 5.36 26.91 -22.31
CA ILE A 458 5.28 26.02 -21.14
C ILE A 458 4.29 26.49 -20.06
N PRO A 459 4.27 27.79 -19.67
CA PRO A 459 3.29 28.28 -18.67
C PRO A 459 1.83 28.15 -19.10
N ASP A 460 1.56 28.09 -20.40
CA ASP A 460 0.21 28.04 -20.96
C ASP A 460 -0.33 26.61 -21.12
N ILE A 461 0.49 25.59 -20.91
CA ILE A 461 0.11 24.18 -21.09
C ILE A 461 -1.06 23.79 -20.17
N GLY A 462 -1.04 24.22 -18.91
CA GLY A 462 -2.15 23.96 -17.99
C GLY A 462 -3.48 24.57 -18.44
N ALA A 463 -3.45 25.78 -18.98
CA ALA A 463 -4.64 26.44 -19.55
C ALA A 463 -5.10 25.74 -20.84
N PHE A 464 -4.17 25.29 -21.68
CA PHE A 464 -4.46 24.50 -22.86
C PHE A 464 -5.15 23.20 -22.50
N GLU A 465 -4.61 22.45 -21.53
CA GLU A 465 -5.20 21.18 -21.05
C GLU A 465 -6.63 21.37 -20.52
N ALA A 466 -6.81 22.37 -19.66
CA ALA A 466 -8.14 22.66 -19.10
C ALA A 466 -9.16 23.03 -20.18
N GLY A 467 -8.77 23.83 -21.16
CA GLY A 467 -9.64 24.20 -22.28
C GLY A 467 -9.92 23.06 -23.24
N LEU A 468 -8.91 22.24 -23.54
CA LEU A 468 -9.05 21.05 -24.39
C LEU A 468 -10.09 20.08 -23.79
N LEU A 469 -10.01 19.83 -22.48
CA LEU A 469 -10.95 18.95 -21.75
C LEU A 469 -12.36 19.55 -21.65
N LYS A 470 -12.50 20.87 -21.72
CA LYS A 470 -13.81 21.55 -21.69
C LYS A 470 -14.51 21.53 -23.03
N GLU A 471 -13.75 21.63 -24.14
CA GLU A 471 -14.29 21.73 -25.48
C GLU A 471 -14.43 20.37 -26.20
N VAL A 472 -13.85 19.30 -25.64
CA VAL A 472 -13.93 17.97 -26.23
C VAL A 472 -15.36 17.45 -26.27
N ASP A 473 -15.75 16.85 -27.37
CA ASP A 473 -17.04 16.18 -27.51
C ASP A 473 -17.11 14.96 -26.58
N LEU A 474 -18.18 14.91 -25.77
CA LEU A 474 -18.42 13.83 -24.84
C LEU A 474 -18.60 12.48 -25.54
N ASP A 475 -19.13 12.47 -26.75
CA ASP A 475 -19.30 11.25 -27.54
C ASP A 475 -17.94 10.66 -28.00
N LEU A 476 -16.96 11.53 -28.26
CA LEU A 476 -15.60 11.08 -28.56
C LEU A 476 -14.94 10.43 -27.34
N LEU A 477 -15.12 11.01 -26.14
CA LEU A 477 -14.60 10.43 -24.90
C LEU A 477 -15.26 9.08 -24.59
N LYS A 478 -16.59 8.97 -24.74
CA LYS A 478 -17.32 7.71 -24.56
C LYS A 478 -16.85 6.65 -25.55
N THR A 479 -16.60 7.02 -26.82
CA THR A 479 -16.08 6.09 -27.82
C THR A 479 -14.71 5.50 -27.36
N ILE A 480 -13.83 6.33 -26.79
CA ILE A 480 -12.53 5.87 -26.27
C ILE A 480 -12.70 4.93 -25.08
N GLU A 481 -13.66 5.25 -24.19
CA GLU A 481 -13.95 4.43 -23.01
C GLU A 481 -14.52 3.05 -23.39
N GLU A 482 -15.44 3.00 -24.36
CA GLU A 482 -16.12 1.78 -24.82
C GLU A 482 -15.20 0.89 -25.66
N GLU A 483 -14.51 1.46 -26.66
CA GLU A 483 -13.60 0.72 -27.54
C GLU A 483 -12.36 0.22 -26.81
N LYS A 484 -11.91 0.91 -25.77
CA LYS A 484 -10.66 0.65 -25.02
C LYS A 484 -9.41 0.60 -25.92
N ALA A 485 -9.56 0.93 -27.20
CA ALA A 485 -8.54 1.01 -28.23
C ALA A 485 -8.87 2.19 -29.12
N LEU A 486 -7.91 2.71 -29.88
CA LEU A 486 -8.13 3.78 -30.84
C LEU A 486 -8.23 3.16 -32.22
N SER A 487 -9.43 3.14 -32.81
CA SER A 487 -9.65 2.79 -34.19
C SER A 487 -9.10 3.91 -35.10
N GLU A 488 -8.90 3.61 -36.37
CA GLU A 488 -8.37 4.57 -37.34
C GLU A 488 -9.28 5.80 -37.49
N SER A 489 -10.62 5.58 -37.41
CA SER A 489 -11.61 6.64 -37.41
C SER A 489 -11.53 7.51 -36.16
N THR A 490 -11.33 6.90 -34.97
CA THR A 490 -11.19 7.60 -33.68
C THR A 490 -9.89 8.40 -33.64
N LEU A 491 -8.79 7.86 -34.18
CA LEU A 491 -7.51 8.58 -34.35
C LEU A 491 -7.65 9.80 -35.21
N GLN A 492 -8.36 9.70 -36.37
CA GLN A 492 -8.60 10.83 -37.26
C GLN A 492 -9.46 11.92 -36.57
N LYS A 493 -10.51 11.54 -35.82
CA LYS A 493 -11.34 12.49 -35.06
C LYS A 493 -10.51 13.20 -34.00
N LEU A 494 -9.69 12.47 -33.23
CA LEU A 494 -8.77 13.04 -32.23
C LEU A 494 -7.78 14.02 -32.90
N ALA A 495 -7.16 13.63 -34.01
CA ALA A 495 -6.22 14.48 -34.73
C ALA A 495 -6.86 15.77 -35.23
N SER A 496 -8.05 15.68 -35.83
CA SER A 496 -8.80 16.83 -36.32
C SER A 496 -9.21 17.77 -35.20
N PHE A 497 -9.71 17.23 -34.10
CA PHE A 497 -10.08 18.00 -32.92
C PHE A 497 -8.87 18.72 -32.30
N CYS A 498 -7.76 17.99 -32.04
CA CYS A 498 -6.55 18.58 -31.46
C CYS A 498 -5.96 19.66 -32.37
N ALA A 499 -5.93 19.47 -33.72
CA ALA A 499 -5.45 20.47 -34.64
C ALA A 499 -6.31 21.75 -34.63
N ALA A 500 -7.63 21.61 -34.68
CA ALA A 500 -8.56 22.74 -34.63
C ALA A 500 -8.46 23.51 -33.32
N TYR A 501 -8.41 22.80 -32.18
CA TYR A 501 -8.28 23.41 -30.88
C TYR A 501 -6.94 24.13 -30.71
N THR A 502 -5.84 23.53 -31.14
CA THR A 502 -4.50 24.14 -31.08
C THR A 502 -4.43 25.45 -31.86
N ALA A 503 -5.01 25.47 -33.08
CA ALA A 503 -5.07 26.68 -33.92
C ALA A 503 -5.90 27.78 -33.23
N LYS A 504 -7.05 27.45 -32.67
CA LYS A 504 -7.93 28.36 -31.91
C LYS A 504 -7.22 28.94 -30.69
N PHE A 505 -6.55 28.09 -29.92
CA PHE A 505 -5.84 28.50 -28.69
C PHE A 505 -4.67 29.43 -29.01
N ALA A 506 -3.89 29.11 -30.07
CA ALA A 506 -2.78 29.94 -30.51
C ALA A 506 -3.25 31.33 -30.99
N ALA A 507 -4.35 31.39 -31.76
CA ALA A 507 -4.92 32.64 -32.20
C ALA A 507 -5.42 33.53 -31.03
N ALA A 508 -6.06 32.91 -30.01
CA ALA A 508 -6.55 33.63 -28.86
C ALA A 508 -5.45 34.21 -27.94
N ARG A 509 -4.21 33.73 -28.09
CA ARG A 509 -3.04 34.20 -27.31
C ARG A 509 -2.21 35.23 -28.06
N GLN A 510 -2.41 35.37 -29.39
CA GLN A 510 -1.75 36.38 -30.21
C GLN A 510 -2.58 37.69 -30.32
N ALA A 511 -3.87 37.63 -29.98
CA ALA A 511 -4.75 38.76 -29.83
C ALA A 511 -4.75 39.32 -28.39
#